data_575da5cc87290997dbdeea58abae88dd
#
_entry.id   575da5cc87290997dbdeea58abae88dd
#
_cell.length_a   1.000
_cell.length_b   1.000
_cell.length_c   1.000
_cell.angle_alpha   90.00
_cell.angle_beta   90.00
_cell.angle_gamma   90.00
#
_symmetry.space_group_name_H-M   'P 1'
#
loop_
_entity.id
_entity.type
_entity.pdbx_description
1 polymer ?
#
loop_
_entity_poly.entity_id
_entity_poly.type
_entity_poly.pdbx_seq_one_letter_code
_entity_poly.pdbx_strand_id
1 'polypeptide(L)'
;MKFSQGNEPPEACPGCGAFLQSEDPDAPGFVPKALENREGKVCRRCFRLVHYRQATKASLSDEQVFGILEREMEHADGGIVFLDALRLVPNPRLERRLREWGKPFLTVINKYDMLSAWFRDGDPTRRLETILGIPRASFLAMNALDHASVKKATAWLEKRFSAGVRILLVGPVNSGKTTFLRSVCVEARCASISPMPGTTLRPIEASSSRLGMTLVDIPGFRSDDPWIPVLCPECLVKLQPEKQLVRSAFSLAPGDALLFGGLVGVEVLSSHEGSRIGIASFTPESLEPHRTKXRRAAELIERHSGGLLKIPCRGCRMVLDGIPRTQTKVRLSKGQDLVLPGCGWISLFRGEGTFAVDAPGFFGFRIRAALIGGDDADEG
;
A
#
# COMPACT_ATOMS: atom_id res chain seq x y z
N MET A 1 -49.43 20.76 19.63
CA MET A 1 -48.23 19.98 19.96
C MET A 1 -47.56 19.59 18.63
N LYS A 2 -46.38 20.17 18.31
CA LYS A 2 -45.67 19.83 17.11
C LYS A 2 -44.76 18.62 17.43
N PHE A 3 -44.97 17.51 16.76
CA PHE A 3 -44.10 16.35 16.87
C PHE A 3 -42.72 16.72 16.32
N SER A 4 -41.70 16.49 17.13
CA SER A 4 -40.31 16.67 16.74
C SER A 4 -39.95 15.74 15.56
N GLN A 5 -39.32 16.30 14.54
CA GLN A 5 -38.75 15.52 13.45
C GLN A 5 -37.71 14.56 14.01
N GLY A 6 -37.87 13.27 13.73
CA GLY A 6 -36.92 12.24 14.16
C GLY A 6 -35.55 12.50 13.54
N ASN A 7 -34.52 12.45 14.36
CA ASN A 7 -33.12 12.48 13.93
C ASN A 7 -32.81 11.15 13.22
N GLU A 8 -32.97 11.11 11.92
CA GLU A 8 -32.35 10.02 11.16
C GLU A 8 -30.84 10.14 11.30
N PRO A 9 -30.12 9.03 11.47
CA PRO A 9 -28.67 9.10 11.54
C PRO A 9 -28.10 9.77 10.28
N PRO A 10 -27.09 10.62 10.44
CA PRO A 10 -26.56 11.36 9.30
C PRO A 10 -26.06 10.39 8.22
N GLU A 11 -26.46 10.63 6.99
CA GLU A 11 -26.11 9.80 5.84
C GLU A 11 -24.59 9.79 5.61
N ALA A 12 -23.99 8.63 5.45
CA ALA A 12 -22.57 8.50 5.19
C ALA A 12 -22.27 8.42 3.69
N CYS A 13 -21.17 9.01 3.28
CA CYS A 13 -20.70 8.93 1.90
C CYS A 13 -20.33 7.49 1.55
N PRO A 14 -20.95 6.89 0.54
CA PRO A 14 -20.65 5.50 0.17
C PRO A 14 -19.21 5.28 -0.36
N GLY A 15 -18.50 6.37 -0.67
CA GLY A 15 -17.13 6.26 -1.17
C GLY A 15 -16.05 6.29 -0.08
N CYS A 16 -16.23 7.09 0.97
CA CYS A 16 -15.18 7.25 2.00
C CYS A 16 -15.67 7.08 3.43
N GLY A 17 -16.97 6.87 3.64
CA GLY A 17 -17.56 6.70 4.96
C GLY A 17 -17.80 8.00 5.74
N ALA A 18 -17.30 9.15 5.29
CA ALA A 18 -17.51 10.42 6.00
C ALA A 18 -18.99 10.81 5.99
N PHE A 19 -19.51 11.31 7.09
CA PHE A 19 -20.89 11.82 7.13
C PHE A 19 -21.07 12.97 6.14
N LEU A 20 -22.14 12.90 5.36
CA LEU A 20 -22.44 13.91 4.35
C LEU A 20 -22.90 15.20 5.03
N GLN A 21 -22.38 16.33 4.55
CA GLN A 21 -22.71 17.66 5.08
C GLN A 21 -22.57 18.69 3.96
N SER A 22 -23.27 19.82 4.06
CA SER A 22 -23.29 20.88 3.05
C SER A 22 -22.86 22.24 3.61
N GLU A 23 -22.23 22.24 4.78
CA GLU A 23 -21.87 23.47 5.50
C GLU A 23 -20.43 23.92 5.17
N ASP A 24 -19.45 23.01 5.28
CA ASP A 24 -18.03 23.35 5.11
C ASP A 24 -17.45 22.67 3.87
N PRO A 25 -17.17 23.43 2.80
CA PRO A 25 -16.62 22.88 1.57
C PRO A 25 -15.27 22.18 1.74
N ASP A 26 -14.48 22.53 2.73
CA ASP A 26 -13.15 21.95 2.92
C ASP A 26 -13.14 20.75 3.88
N ALA A 27 -14.24 20.52 4.59
CA ALA A 27 -14.37 19.38 5.50
C ALA A 27 -14.76 18.09 4.76
N PRO A 28 -14.41 16.92 5.34
CA PRO A 28 -14.86 15.64 4.80
C PRO A 28 -16.38 15.54 4.70
N GLY A 29 -16.88 14.83 3.68
CA GLY A 29 -18.31 14.61 3.51
C GLY A 29 -19.04 15.71 2.74
N PHE A 30 -18.37 16.78 2.32
CA PHE A 30 -19.04 17.92 1.67
C PHE A 30 -19.76 17.52 0.38
N VAL A 31 -21.04 17.91 0.30
CA VAL A 31 -21.92 17.81 -0.89
C VAL A 31 -22.46 19.20 -1.14
N PRO A 32 -22.34 19.74 -2.34
CA PRO A 32 -22.98 21.03 -2.67
C PRO A 32 -24.50 20.99 -2.40
N LYS A 33 -25.05 22.05 -1.83
CA LYS A 33 -26.48 22.16 -1.46
C LYS A 33 -27.41 21.75 -2.63
N ALA A 34 -27.05 22.08 -3.86
CA ALA A 34 -27.83 21.72 -5.05
C ALA A 34 -27.96 20.20 -5.27
N LEU A 35 -27.07 19.39 -4.65
CA LEU A 35 -27.06 17.93 -4.78
C LEU A 35 -27.47 17.22 -3.49
N GLU A 36 -27.85 17.96 -2.47
CA GLU A 36 -28.12 17.43 -1.12
C GLU A 36 -29.25 16.39 -1.09
N ASN A 37 -30.26 16.57 -1.95
CA ASN A 37 -31.42 15.69 -2.02
C ASN A 37 -31.32 14.58 -3.07
N ARG A 38 -30.14 14.41 -3.70
CA ARG A 38 -29.96 13.40 -4.74
C ARG A 38 -29.68 12.03 -4.11
N GLU A 39 -30.39 11.00 -4.56
CA GLU A 39 -30.13 9.61 -4.13
C GLU A 39 -28.76 9.13 -4.61
N GLY A 40 -28.08 8.36 -3.76
CA GLY A 40 -26.77 7.77 -4.07
C GLY A 40 -25.65 8.80 -4.22
N LYS A 41 -25.80 9.97 -3.62
CA LYS A 41 -24.79 11.03 -3.70
C LYS A 41 -23.50 10.61 -3.00
N VAL A 42 -22.39 11.05 -3.57
CA VAL A 42 -21.06 10.90 -2.97
C VAL A 42 -20.52 12.29 -2.64
N CYS A 43 -19.68 12.40 -1.62
CA CYS A 43 -19.08 13.69 -1.27
C CYS A 43 -18.20 14.22 -2.41
N ARG A 44 -18.00 15.54 -2.45
CA ARG A 44 -17.19 16.24 -3.47
C ARG A 44 -15.79 15.63 -3.60
N ARG A 45 -15.20 15.22 -2.48
CA ARG A 45 -13.88 14.56 -2.45
C ARG A 45 -13.92 13.25 -3.25
N CYS A 46 -14.86 12.37 -2.94
CA CYS A 46 -14.99 11.08 -3.64
C CYS A 46 -15.38 11.28 -5.12
N PHE A 47 -16.26 12.22 -5.39
CA PHE A 47 -16.62 12.57 -6.77
C PHE A 47 -15.37 13.00 -7.56
N ARG A 48 -14.55 13.90 -6.99
CA ARG A 48 -13.31 14.36 -7.64
C ARG A 48 -12.27 13.25 -7.79
N LEU A 49 -12.15 12.36 -6.80
CA LEU A 49 -11.25 11.22 -6.90
C LEU A 49 -11.63 10.28 -8.05
N VAL A 50 -12.94 10.01 -8.21
CA VAL A 50 -13.42 9.09 -9.24
C VAL A 50 -13.41 9.73 -10.63
N HIS A 51 -13.92 10.96 -10.75
CA HIS A 51 -14.14 11.59 -12.06
C HIS A 51 -12.97 12.41 -12.57
N TYR A 52 -12.21 13.04 -11.68
CA TYR A 52 -11.10 13.92 -12.07
C TYR A 52 -9.74 13.46 -11.57
N ARG A 53 -9.70 12.34 -10.82
CA ARG A 53 -8.47 11.81 -10.21
C ARG A 53 -7.72 12.86 -9.38
N GLN A 54 -8.45 13.78 -8.77
CA GLN A 54 -7.88 14.86 -7.94
C GLN A 54 -7.86 14.44 -6.47
N ALA A 55 -6.66 14.40 -5.88
CA ALA A 55 -6.51 14.20 -4.44
C ALA A 55 -6.98 15.44 -3.69
N THR A 56 -7.64 15.25 -2.58
CA THR A 56 -8.02 16.33 -1.66
C THR A 56 -7.19 16.22 -0.37
N LYS A 57 -7.03 17.32 0.32
CA LYS A 57 -6.19 17.39 1.54
C LYS A 57 -6.70 16.55 2.71
N ALA A 58 -7.99 16.22 2.74
CA ALA A 58 -8.57 15.47 3.86
C ALA A 58 -8.06 14.03 3.88
N SER A 59 -7.24 13.70 4.87
CA SER A 59 -6.70 12.37 5.09
C SER A 59 -6.40 12.20 6.58
N LEU A 60 -6.62 10.98 7.09
CA LEU A 60 -6.37 10.67 8.49
C LEU A 60 -4.87 10.46 8.74
N SER A 61 -4.40 10.91 9.90
CA SER A 61 -3.07 10.53 10.39
C SER A 61 -3.12 9.09 10.94
N ASP A 62 -1.97 8.46 11.09
CA ASP A 62 -1.92 7.10 11.66
C ASP A 62 -2.45 7.09 13.11
N GLU A 63 -2.25 8.18 13.89
CA GLU A 63 -2.82 8.32 15.24
C GLU A 63 -4.35 8.30 15.22
N GLN A 64 -4.94 9.01 14.27
CA GLN A 64 -6.39 9.00 14.09
C GLN A 64 -6.90 7.60 13.70
N VAL A 65 -6.16 6.91 12.82
CA VAL A 65 -6.51 5.53 12.42
C VAL A 65 -6.41 4.59 13.63
N PHE A 66 -5.34 4.71 14.45
CA PHE A 66 -5.22 3.91 15.68
C PHE A 66 -6.36 4.21 16.66
N GLY A 67 -6.75 5.46 16.83
CA GLY A 67 -7.88 5.82 17.69
C GLY A 67 -9.20 5.22 17.22
N ILE A 68 -9.41 5.16 15.91
CA ILE A 68 -10.57 4.48 15.32
C ILE A 68 -10.47 2.97 15.56
N LEU A 69 -9.33 2.38 15.27
CA LEU A 69 -9.11 0.94 15.44
C LEU A 69 -9.37 0.52 16.90
N GLU A 70 -8.85 1.26 17.86
CA GLU A 70 -9.02 0.93 19.28
C GLU A 70 -10.50 0.93 19.70
N ARG A 71 -11.27 1.92 19.28
CA ARG A 71 -12.71 1.96 19.56
C ARG A 71 -13.44 0.77 18.93
N GLU A 72 -13.09 0.44 17.68
CA GLU A 72 -13.74 -0.68 16.98
C GLU A 72 -13.36 -2.04 17.61
N MET A 73 -12.14 -2.17 18.12
CA MET A 73 -11.66 -3.39 18.79
C MET A 73 -12.47 -3.71 20.05
N GLU A 74 -13.05 -2.71 20.73
CA GLU A 74 -13.90 -2.92 21.91
C GLU A 74 -15.16 -3.73 21.58
N HIS A 75 -15.65 -3.59 20.35
CA HIS A 75 -16.93 -4.17 19.91
C HIS A 75 -16.75 -5.31 18.90
N ALA A 76 -15.52 -5.70 18.58
CA ALA A 76 -15.24 -6.71 17.56
C ALA A 76 -14.84 -8.04 18.19
N ASP A 77 -15.12 -9.12 17.46
CA ASP A 77 -14.85 -10.49 17.90
C ASP A 77 -13.55 -11.05 17.31
N GLY A 78 -13.05 -10.42 16.25
CA GLY A 78 -11.82 -10.83 15.58
C GLY A 78 -11.51 -9.94 14.40
N GLY A 79 -10.51 -10.35 13.60
CA GLY A 79 -10.12 -9.52 12.47
C GLY A 79 -9.34 -10.22 11.37
N ILE A 80 -9.20 -9.53 10.26
CA ILE A 80 -8.26 -9.87 9.18
C ILE A 80 -7.29 -8.71 9.01
N VAL A 81 -6.01 -9.02 9.08
CA VAL A 81 -4.93 -8.04 8.87
C VAL A 81 -4.43 -8.20 7.45
N PHE A 82 -4.58 -7.17 6.65
CA PHE A 82 -4.13 -7.15 5.26
C PHE A 82 -2.73 -6.59 5.16
N LEU A 83 -1.83 -7.35 4.57
CA LEU A 83 -0.51 -6.89 4.15
C LEU A 83 -0.50 -6.85 2.62
N ASP A 84 0.25 -5.90 2.06
CA ASP A 84 0.44 -5.79 0.62
C ASP A 84 1.72 -6.56 0.25
N ALA A 85 1.60 -7.60 -0.57
CA ALA A 85 2.73 -8.43 -1.00
C ALA A 85 3.86 -7.61 -1.65
N LEU A 86 3.52 -6.48 -2.24
CA LEU A 86 4.49 -5.61 -2.94
C LEU A 86 5.32 -4.77 -1.95
N ARG A 87 4.85 -4.62 -0.72
CA ARG A 87 5.51 -3.78 0.29
C ARG A 87 6.07 -4.59 1.44
N LEU A 88 5.32 -5.56 1.95
CA LEU A 88 5.67 -6.48 3.05
C LEU A 88 6.51 -5.80 4.15
N VAL A 89 5.99 -4.72 4.65
CA VAL A 89 6.62 -3.98 5.75
C VAL A 89 5.77 -4.19 7.00
N PRO A 90 6.29 -4.90 7.99
CA PRO A 90 5.58 -5.06 9.26
C PRO A 90 5.36 -3.71 9.96
N ASN A 91 4.21 -3.56 10.61
CA ASN A 91 3.93 -2.41 11.45
C ASN A 91 3.99 -2.87 12.93
N PRO A 92 5.14 -2.67 13.61
CA PRO A 92 5.33 -3.21 14.96
C PRO A 92 4.32 -2.70 15.99
N ARG A 93 3.81 -1.48 15.83
CA ARG A 93 2.78 -0.92 16.71
C ARG A 93 1.47 -1.67 16.54
N LEU A 94 1.07 -1.90 15.29
CA LEU A 94 -0.16 -2.66 14.98
C LEU A 94 -0.03 -4.10 15.47
N GLU A 95 1.10 -4.76 15.21
CA GLU A 95 1.34 -6.15 15.63
C GLU A 95 1.25 -6.30 17.15
N ARG A 96 1.90 -5.39 17.88
CA ARG A 96 1.84 -5.38 19.34
C ARG A 96 0.40 -5.22 19.82
N ARG A 97 -0.34 -4.27 19.25
CA ARG A 97 -1.71 -3.99 19.64
C ARG A 97 -2.64 -5.18 19.38
N LEU A 98 -2.47 -5.87 18.26
CA LEU A 98 -3.25 -7.08 17.93
C LEU A 98 -2.95 -8.24 18.89
N ARG A 99 -1.68 -8.41 19.27
CA ARG A 99 -1.31 -9.42 20.30
C ARG A 99 -1.95 -9.10 21.65
N GLU A 100 -1.92 -7.84 22.06
CA GLU A 100 -2.54 -7.39 23.31
C GLU A 100 -4.06 -7.54 23.30
N TRP A 101 -4.68 -7.42 22.14
CA TRP A 101 -6.13 -7.56 21.95
C TRP A 101 -6.62 -8.98 22.31
N GLY A 102 -5.81 -9.99 22.01
CA GLY A 102 -6.11 -11.38 22.39
C GLY A 102 -7.26 -12.04 21.63
N LYS A 103 -7.84 -11.38 20.63
CA LYS A 103 -8.90 -11.96 19.78
C LYS A 103 -8.28 -12.64 18.56
N PRO A 104 -8.96 -13.64 17.98
CA PRO A 104 -8.44 -14.31 16.77
C PRO A 104 -8.33 -13.34 15.59
N PHE A 105 -7.21 -13.42 14.86
CA PHE A 105 -7.09 -12.71 13.59
C PHE A 105 -6.30 -13.56 12.57
N LEU A 106 -6.61 -13.31 11.30
CA LEU A 106 -5.93 -13.91 10.16
C LEU A 106 -5.05 -12.84 9.51
N THR A 107 -3.79 -13.14 9.24
CA THR A 107 -2.95 -12.28 8.39
C THR A 107 -3.12 -12.71 6.93
N VAL A 108 -3.47 -11.77 6.08
CA VAL A 108 -3.64 -11.98 4.64
C VAL A 108 -2.56 -11.21 3.90
N ILE A 109 -1.81 -11.89 3.05
CA ILE A 109 -0.84 -11.28 2.15
C ILE A 109 -1.54 -11.13 0.79
N ASN A 110 -2.09 -9.94 0.54
CA ASN A 110 -2.88 -9.66 -0.66
C ASN A 110 -1.99 -9.21 -1.82
N LYS A 111 -2.52 -9.30 -3.04
CA LYS A 111 -1.81 -9.04 -4.31
C LYS A 111 -0.65 -10.02 -4.55
N TYR A 112 -0.76 -11.18 -3.97
CA TYR A 112 0.27 -12.22 -4.07
C TYR A 112 0.49 -12.68 -5.52
N ASP A 113 -0.57 -12.67 -6.32
CA ASP A 113 -0.54 -12.98 -7.75
C ASP A 113 0.46 -12.11 -8.53
N MET A 114 0.70 -10.88 -8.09
CA MET A 114 1.66 -9.98 -8.74
C MET A 114 3.11 -10.41 -8.56
N LEU A 115 3.37 -11.33 -7.62
CA LEU A 115 4.70 -11.88 -7.36
C LEU A 115 4.85 -13.33 -7.85
N SER A 116 3.74 -14.03 -8.09
CA SER A 116 3.73 -15.50 -8.25
C SER A 116 4.64 -16.02 -9.36
N ALA A 117 4.78 -15.29 -10.46
CA ALA A 117 5.63 -15.70 -11.58
C ALA A 117 7.14 -15.66 -11.27
N TRP A 118 7.53 -14.98 -10.20
CA TRP A 118 8.95 -14.86 -9.82
C TRP A 118 9.40 -15.96 -8.85
N PHE A 119 8.47 -16.79 -8.39
CA PHE A 119 8.77 -17.97 -7.58
C PHE A 119 8.80 -19.19 -8.48
N ARG A 120 9.98 -19.53 -9.00
CA ARG A 120 10.13 -20.63 -9.98
C ARG A 120 9.88 -22.01 -9.36
N ASP A 121 10.55 -22.30 -8.26
CA ASP A 121 10.46 -23.61 -7.62
C ASP A 121 10.38 -23.48 -6.10
N GLY A 122 9.38 -24.07 -5.55
CA GLY A 122 9.23 -24.11 -4.12
C GLY A 122 8.17 -23.17 -3.59
N ASP A 123 7.89 -23.37 -2.33
CA ASP A 123 6.85 -22.66 -1.62
C ASP A 123 7.41 -21.34 -1.06
N PRO A 124 6.99 -20.20 -1.58
CA PRO A 124 7.49 -18.91 -1.09
C PRO A 124 7.09 -18.62 0.36
N THR A 125 6.18 -19.40 0.91
CA THR A 125 5.67 -19.17 2.27
C THR A 125 6.77 -19.29 3.33
N ARG A 126 7.81 -20.10 3.11
CA ARG A 126 8.95 -20.17 4.01
C ARG A 126 9.71 -18.83 4.10
N ARG A 127 9.89 -18.16 2.95
CA ARG A 127 10.52 -16.85 2.91
C ARG A 127 9.65 -15.79 3.58
N LEU A 128 8.33 -15.89 3.36
CA LEU A 128 7.37 -15.00 4.00
C LEU A 128 7.38 -15.18 5.54
N GLU A 129 7.51 -16.43 6.03
CA GLU A 129 7.68 -16.68 7.47
C GLU A 129 8.90 -15.91 8.02
N THR A 130 10.03 -16.01 7.31
CA THR A 130 11.27 -15.34 7.72
C THR A 130 11.11 -13.81 7.71
N ILE A 131 10.51 -13.26 6.66
CA ILE A 131 10.33 -11.80 6.51
C ILE A 131 9.36 -11.25 7.53
N LEU A 132 8.24 -11.95 7.75
CA LEU A 132 7.16 -11.49 8.62
C LEU A 132 7.39 -11.83 10.08
N GLY A 133 8.22 -12.83 10.37
CA GLY A 133 8.45 -13.31 11.74
C GLY A 133 7.23 -14.03 12.32
N ILE A 134 6.33 -14.54 11.48
CA ILE A 134 5.12 -15.26 11.91
C ILE A 134 5.03 -16.62 11.23
N PRO A 135 4.51 -17.65 11.93
CA PRO A 135 4.38 -18.99 11.34
C PRO A 135 3.49 -19.02 10.11
N ARG A 136 3.83 -19.86 9.14
CA ARG A 136 3.07 -20.09 7.91
C ARG A 136 1.57 -20.35 8.17
N ALA A 137 1.26 -21.08 9.21
CA ALA A 137 -0.13 -21.38 9.58
C ALA A 137 -0.95 -20.15 9.99
N SER A 138 -0.27 -19.02 10.22
CA SER A 138 -0.88 -17.78 10.70
C SER A 138 -1.16 -16.76 9.58
N PHE A 139 -0.85 -17.10 8.33
CA PHE A 139 -1.13 -16.18 7.23
C PHE A 139 -1.64 -16.92 5.98
N LEU A 140 -2.30 -16.17 5.11
CA LEU A 140 -2.88 -16.66 3.86
C LEU A 140 -2.44 -15.74 2.70
N ALA A 141 -1.82 -16.32 1.67
CA ALA A 141 -1.55 -15.61 0.42
C ALA A 141 -2.84 -15.49 -0.38
N MET A 142 -3.18 -14.29 -0.84
CA MET A 142 -4.48 -14.02 -1.45
C MET A 142 -4.42 -13.01 -2.58
N ASN A 143 -5.41 -13.09 -3.47
CA ASN A 143 -5.79 -12.02 -4.37
C ASN A 143 -7.25 -11.67 -4.08
N ALA A 144 -7.51 -10.45 -3.61
CA ALA A 144 -8.88 -10.02 -3.23
C ALA A 144 -9.82 -9.88 -4.43
N LEU A 145 -9.30 -9.94 -5.67
CA LEU A 145 -10.09 -9.93 -6.90
C LEU A 145 -10.43 -11.34 -7.39
N ASP A 146 -9.82 -12.37 -6.79
CA ASP A 146 -10.04 -13.76 -7.18
C ASP A 146 -10.98 -14.47 -6.20
N HIS A 147 -12.10 -14.96 -6.71
CA HIS A 147 -13.13 -15.64 -5.91
C HIS A 147 -12.60 -16.87 -5.15
N ALA A 148 -11.75 -17.68 -5.77
CA ALA A 148 -11.21 -18.87 -5.13
C ALA A 148 -10.30 -18.50 -3.95
N SER A 149 -9.54 -17.42 -4.13
CA SER A 149 -8.66 -16.88 -3.12
C SER A 149 -9.46 -16.30 -1.93
N VAL A 150 -10.48 -15.50 -2.23
CA VAL A 150 -11.36 -14.91 -1.22
C VAL A 150 -12.08 -16.00 -0.42
N LYS A 151 -12.52 -17.09 -1.08
CA LYS A 151 -13.18 -18.23 -0.44
C LYS A 151 -12.31 -18.87 0.64
N LYS A 152 -10.99 -18.91 0.50
CA LYS A 152 -10.09 -19.44 1.53
C LYS A 152 -10.12 -18.58 2.81
N ALA A 153 -10.15 -17.26 2.65
CA ALA A 153 -10.23 -16.33 3.79
C ALA A 153 -11.61 -16.41 4.47
N THR A 154 -12.69 -16.48 3.68
CA THR A 154 -14.04 -16.62 4.26
C THR A 154 -14.23 -18.00 4.94
N ALA A 155 -13.65 -19.07 4.41
CA ALA A 155 -13.68 -20.38 5.05
C ALA A 155 -12.96 -20.36 6.41
N TRP A 156 -11.87 -19.59 6.53
CA TRP A 156 -11.21 -19.40 7.82
C TRP A 156 -12.15 -18.70 8.83
N LEU A 157 -12.89 -17.67 8.36
CA LEU A 157 -13.87 -16.97 9.19
C LEU A 157 -15.00 -17.93 9.65
N GLU A 158 -15.57 -18.68 8.71
CA GLU A 158 -16.66 -19.63 8.98
C GLU A 158 -16.24 -20.72 9.96
N LYS A 159 -15.00 -21.16 9.91
CA LYS A 159 -14.46 -22.17 10.82
C LYS A 159 -14.19 -21.60 12.23
N ARG A 160 -13.92 -20.33 12.35
CA ARG A 160 -13.45 -19.69 13.59
C ARG A 160 -14.56 -18.98 14.37
N PHE A 161 -15.59 -18.53 13.67
CA PHE A 161 -16.62 -17.68 14.26
C PHE A 161 -18.03 -18.16 13.89
N SER A 162 -18.97 -17.92 14.81
CA SER A 162 -20.40 -18.15 14.57
C SER A 162 -21.04 -16.93 13.86
N ALA A 163 -22.29 -17.07 13.48
CA ALA A 163 -23.07 -15.94 12.97
C ALA A 163 -23.27 -14.86 14.06
N GLY A 164 -23.44 -13.63 13.62
CA GLY A 164 -23.69 -12.48 14.50
C GLY A 164 -22.44 -11.73 14.93
N VAL A 165 -21.25 -12.23 14.63
CA VAL A 165 -19.98 -11.61 15.04
C VAL A 165 -19.59 -10.43 14.16
N ARG A 166 -18.72 -9.58 14.71
CA ARG A 166 -18.19 -8.37 14.09
C ARG A 166 -16.68 -8.54 13.83
N ILE A 167 -16.26 -8.45 12.57
CA ILE A 167 -14.88 -8.74 12.12
C ILE A 167 -14.24 -7.48 11.53
N LEU A 168 -13.09 -7.08 12.04
CA LEU A 168 -12.35 -5.91 11.55
C LEU A 168 -11.46 -6.27 10.36
N LEU A 169 -11.41 -5.40 9.36
CA LEU A 169 -10.46 -5.47 8.24
C LEU A 169 -9.44 -4.34 8.47
N VAL A 170 -8.19 -4.71 8.77
CA VAL A 170 -7.16 -3.78 9.23
C VAL A 170 -5.93 -3.87 8.32
N GLY A 171 -5.20 -2.78 8.14
CA GLY A 171 -3.97 -2.80 7.34
C GLY A 171 -3.69 -1.47 6.64
N PRO A 172 -2.58 -1.39 5.89
CA PRO A 172 -2.20 -0.17 5.18
C PRO A 172 -3.24 0.30 4.15
N VAL A 173 -3.10 1.53 3.69
CA VAL A 173 -3.86 2.02 2.52
C VAL A 173 -3.53 1.12 1.31
N ASN A 174 -4.52 0.91 0.46
CA ASN A 174 -4.39 0.08 -0.76
C ASN A 174 -4.01 -1.40 -0.53
N SER A 175 -4.10 -1.91 0.68
CA SER A 175 -3.83 -3.33 0.95
C SER A 175 -4.96 -4.27 0.50
N GLY A 176 -6.10 -3.73 0.06
CA GLY A 176 -7.20 -4.50 -0.51
C GLY A 176 -8.37 -4.80 0.44
N LYS A 177 -8.42 -4.16 1.60
CA LYS A 177 -9.51 -4.32 2.59
C LYS A 177 -10.90 -4.07 1.99
N THR A 178 -11.07 -2.89 1.38
CA THR A 178 -12.35 -2.51 0.75
C THR A 178 -12.70 -3.42 -0.42
N THR A 179 -11.70 -3.87 -1.18
CA THR A 179 -11.90 -4.84 -2.27
C THR A 179 -12.45 -6.15 -1.72
N PHE A 180 -11.84 -6.66 -0.64
CA PHE A 180 -12.29 -7.87 0.04
C PHE A 180 -13.71 -7.69 0.60
N LEU A 181 -13.97 -6.56 1.28
CA LEU A 181 -15.31 -6.26 1.80
C LEU A 181 -16.38 -6.41 0.72
N ARG A 182 -16.13 -5.82 -0.45
CA ARG A 182 -17.06 -5.86 -1.59
C ARG A 182 -17.23 -7.26 -2.18
N SER A 183 -16.15 -8.04 -2.21
CA SER A 183 -16.23 -9.40 -2.76
C SER A 183 -17.03 -10.35 -1.86
N VAL A 184 -17.12 -10.03 -0.56
CA VAL A 184 -17.81 -10.85 0.44
C VAL A 184 -19.24 -10.34 0.70
N CYS A 185 -19.45 -9.04 0.63
CA CYS A 185 -20.72 -8.38 0.91
C CYS A 185 -21.29 -7.82 -0.40
N VAL A 186 -21.86 -8.69 -1.22
CA VAL A 186 -22.43 -8.33 -2.53
C VAL A 186 -23.56 -7.29 -2.39
N GLU A 187 -24.24 -7.32 -1.26
CA GLU A 187 -25.34 -6.38 -0.93
C GLU A 187 -24.82 -5.01 -0.47
N ALA A 188 -23.51 -4.88 -0.20
CA ALA A 188 -22.93 -3.61 0.18
C ALA A 188 -22.89 -2.69 -1.06
N ARG A 189 -23.90 -1.90 -1.26
CA ARG A 189 -24.05 -0.93 -2.36
C ARG A 189 -23.02 0.21 -2.29
N CYS A 190 -21.94 0.05 -1.55
CA CYS A 190 -21.52 1.25 -0.89
C CYS A 190 -20.16 1.77 -1.25
N ALA A 191 -19.11 1.04 -1.25
CA ALA A 191 -17.80 1.68 -1.32
C ALA A 191 -17.30 1.78 -2.76
N SER A 192 -17.16 2.97 -3.28
CA SER A 192 -16.45 3.14 -4.54
C SER A 192 -14.97 2.80 -4.31
N ILE A 193 -14.49 1.75 -4.95
CA ILE A 193 -13.06 1.47 -4.95
C ILE A 193 -12.38 2.51 -5.81
N SER A 194 -11.45 3.24 -5.22
CA SER A 194 -10.61 4.17 -5.95
C SER A 194 -9.18 3.62 -5.96
N PRO A 195 -8.45 3.70 -7.06
CA PRO A 195 -7.02 3.37 -7.05
C PRO A 195 -6.22 4.36 -6.21
N MET A 196 -6.86 5.45 -5.77
CA MET A 196 -6.21 6.46 -4.94
C MET A 196 -6.06 6.00 -3.49
N PRO A 197 -4.86 6.11 -2.92
CA PRO A 197 -4.63 5.78 -1.51
C PRO A 197 -5.42 6.67 -0.55
N GLY A 198 -5.85 6.11 0.58
CA GLY A 198 -6.44 6.87 1.68
C GLY A 198 -7.87 7.37 1.42
N THR A 199 -8.67 6.62 0.67
CA THR A 199 -10.06 7.03 0.37
C THR A 199 -11.01 6.84 1.56
N THR A 200 -10.80 5.83 2.39
CA THR A 200 -11.66 5.54 3.54
C THR A 200 -11.30 6.46 4.71
N LEU A 201 -12.24 7.26 5.17
CA LEU A 201 -12.06 8.22 6.27
C LEU A 201 -12.78 7.83 7.57
N ARG A 202 -13.73 6.88 7.50
CA ARG A 202 -14.44 6.32 8.65
C ARG A 202 -14.61 4.82 8.43
N PRO A 203 -14.81 4.05 9.50
CA PRO A 203 -15.12 2.63 9.33
C PRO A 203 -16.32 2.44 8.40
N ILE A 204 -16.22 1.50 7.47
CA ILE A 204 -17.32 1.13 6.59
C ILE A 204 -17.81 -0.24 7.03
N GLU A 205 -19.05 -0.31 7.50
CA GLU A 205 -19.67 -1.57 7.92
C GLU A 205 -20.50 -2.16 6.79
N ALA A 206 -20.42 -3.46 6.64
CA ALA A 206 -21.28 -4.20 5.73
C ALA A 206 -21.58 -5.58 6.29
N SER A 207 -22.84 -5.97 6.25
CA SER A 207 -23.26 -7.30 6.67
C SER A 207 -23.21 -8.25 5.49
N SER A 208 -22.63 -9.42 5.73
CA SER A 208 -22.61 -10.50 4.75
C SER A 208 -23.72 -11.50 5.11
N SER A 209 -24.79 -11.55 4.32
CA SER A 209 -25.86 -12.51 4.51
C SER A 209 -25.33 -13.95 4.40
N ARG A 210 -24.35 -14.19 3.53
CA ARG A 210 -23.73 -15.50 3.36
C ARG A 210 -22.97 -15.96 4.60
N LEU A 211 -22.21 -15.07 5.23
CA LEU A 211 -21.42 -15.43 6.43
C LEU A 211 -22.21 -15.24 7.72
N GLY A 212 -23.29 -14.50 7.69
CA GLY A 212 -24.01 -14.10 8.90
C GLY A 212 -23.19 -13.18 9.80
N MET A 213 -22.22 -12.44 9.23
CA MET A 213 -21.25 -11.63 9.98
C MET A 213 -21.27 -10.18 9.50
N THR A 214 -20.89 -9.27 10.38
CA THR A 214 -20.64 -7.86 10.01
C THR A 214 -19.15 -7.66 9.82
N LEU A 215 -18.75 -7.18 8.65
CA LEU A 215 -17.36 -6.83 8.35
C LEU A 215 -17.19 -5.32 8.45
N VAL A 216 -16.09 -4.87 9.05
CA VAL A 216 -15.83 -3.44 9.30
C VAL A 216 -14.49 -3.07 8.66
N ASP A 217 -14.52 -2.32 7.56
CA ASP A 217 -13.31 -1.83 6.89
C ASP A 217 -12.77 -0.60 7.63
N ILE A 218 -11.64 -0.79 8.31
CA ILE A 218 -10.96 0.28 9.04
C ILE A 218 -10.14 1.14 8.07
N PRO A 219 -10.15 2.47 8.21
CA PRO A 219 -9.27 3.33 7.40
C PRO A 219 -7.83 2.83 7.41
N GLY A 220 -7.15 2.87 6.27
CA GLY A 220 -5.80 2.32 6.15
C GLY A 220 -4.72 3.21 6.76
N PHE A 221 -3.70 2.57 7.35
CA PHE A 221 -2.48 3.24 7.81
C PHE A 221 -1.70 3.79 6.62
N ARG A 222 -1.15 4.99 6.75
CA ARG A 222 -0.48 5.70 5.65
C ARG A 222 1.04 5.76 5.75
N SER A 223 1.58 5.45 6.90
CA SER A 223 3.02 5.54 7.16
C SER A 223 3.90 4.76 6.17
N ASP A 224 3.30 3.80 5.47
CA ASP A 224 4.03 2.96 4.52
C ASP A 224 4.02 3.51 3.08
N ASP A 225 3.42 4.68 2.84
CA ASP A 225 3.43 5.31 1.52
C ASP A 225 3.84 6.78 1.62
N PRO A 226 5.15 7.04 1.53
CA PRO A 226 5.68 8.41 1.72
C PRO A 226 5.30 9.38 0.59
N TRP A 227 4.81 8.87 -0.54
CA TRP A 227 4.53 9.69 -1.73
C TRP A 227 3.15 10.35 -1.72
N ILE A 228 2.23 9.87 -0.87
CA ILE A 228 0.86 10.39 -0.82
C ILE A 228 0.80 11.92 -0.62
N PRO A 229 1.60 12.52 0.28
CA PRO A 229 1.49 13.96 0.50
C PRO A 229 2.16 14.84 -0.55
N VAL A 230 2.98 14.27 -1.44
CA VAL A 230 3.82 15.07 -2.35
C VAL A 230 3.57 14.82 -3.84
N LEU A 231 2.88 13.72 -4.19
CA LEU A 231 2.60 13.42 -5.60
C LEU A 231 1.12 13.65 -5.93
N CYS A 232 0.87 14.08 -7.15
CA CYS A 232 -0.50 14.23 -7.66
C CYS A 232 -1.16 12.86 -7.91
N PRO A 233 -2.48 12.82 -8.04
CA PRO A 233 -3.20 11.56 -8.24
C PRO A 233 -2.69 10.73 -9.43
N GLU A 234 -2.37 11.36 -10.55
CA GLU A 234 -1.88 10.67 -11.74
C GLU A 234 -0.54 9.97 -11.48
N CYS A 235 0.35 10.64 -10.73
CA CYS A 235 1.64 10.04 -10.34
C CYS A 235 1.45 8.91 -9.33
N LEU A 236 0.54 9.09 -8.35
CA LEU A 236 0.24 8.04 -7.36
C LEU A 236 -0.37 6.79 -8.00
N VAL A 237 -1.26 6.97 -8.98
CA VAL A 237 -1.85 5.84 -9.71
C VAL A 237 -0.75 5.08 -10.47
N LYS A 238 0.18 5.78 -11.10
CA LYS A 238 1.30 5.15 -11.81
C LYS A 238 2.23 4.36 -10.88
N LEU A 239 2.29 4.70 -9.59
CA LEU A 239 3.06 3.91 -8.60
C LEU A 239 2.38 2.60 -8.23
N GLN A 240 1.08 2.44 -8.54
CA GLN A 240 0.36 1.21 -8.26
C GLN A 240 0.48 0.29 -9.47
N PRO A 241 1.05 -0.91 -9.33
CA PRO A 241 1.12 -1.82 -10.46
C PRO A 241 -0.29 -2.30 -10.83
N GLU A 242 -0.63 -2.23 -12.09
CA GLU A 242 -1.90 -2.75 -12.62
C GLU A 242 -1.78 -4.25 -12.93
N LYS A 243 -0.58 -4.68 -13.18
CA LYS A 243 -0.21 -6.05 -13.54
C LYS A 243 0.96 -6.49 -12.66
N GLN A 244 1.54 -7.60 -13.01
CA GLN A 244 2.75 -8.12 -12.42
C GLN A 244 3.87 -7.06 -12.40
N LEU A 245 4.71 -7.08 -11.37
CA LEU A 245 5.88 -6.20 -11.32
C LEU A 245 6.86 -6.52 -12.45
N VAL A 246 7.54 -5.50 -12.93
CA VAL A 246 8.64 -5.68 -13.89
C VAL A 246 9.90 -6.06 -13.12
N ARG A 247 10.56 -7.14 -13.56
CA ARG A 247 11.86 -7.53 -13.05
C ARG A 247 12.93 -7.10 -14.07
N SER A 248 13.90 -6.30 -13.63
CA SER A 248 15.03 -5.89 -14.47
C SER A 248 16.34 -6.22 -13.74
N ALA A 249 17.26 -6.90 -14.45
CA ALA A 249 18.53 -7.31 -13.87
C ALA A 249 19.67 -6.39 -14.32
N PHE A 250 20.55 -6.07 -13.38
CA PHE A 250 21.66 -5.15 -13.62
C PHE A 250 22.95 -5.74 -13.05
N SER A 251 24.05 -5.51 -13.78
CA SER A 251 25.41 -5.73 -13.29
C SER A 251 26.03 -4.35 -13.11
N LEU A 252 26.25 -3.94 -11.86
CA LEU A 252 26.66 -2.59 -11.51
C LEU A 252 28.08 -2.57 -10.93
N ALA A 253 28.84 -1.53 -11.26
CA ALA A 253 30.17 -1.26 -10.70
C ALA A 253 30.09 -0.02 -9.82
N PRO A 254 31.07 0.22 -8.95
CA PRO A 254 31.15 1.48 -8.21
C PRO A 254 31.00 2.70 -9.12
N GLY A 255 30.18 3.65 -8.71
CA GLY A 255 29.82 4.85 -9.48
C GLY A 255 28.63 4.66 -10.42
N ASP A 256 28.11 3.41 -10.60
CA ASP A 256 26.84 3.19 -11.30
C ASP A 256 25.67 3.50 -10.37
N ALA A 257 24.59 4.01 -10.92
CA ALA A 257 23.37 4.34 -10.17
C ALA A 257 22.12 3.85 -10.91
N LEU A 258 21.09 3.51 -10.15
CA LEU A 258 19.74 3.23 -10.63
C LEU A 258 18.83 4.37 -10.19
N LEU A 259 18.10 4.96 -11.13
CA LEU A 259 17.11 5.99 -10.86
C LEU A 259 15.70 5.38 -10.95
N PHE A 260 14.96 5.45 -9.87
CA PHE A 260 13.55 5.07 -9.79
C PHE A 260 12.71 6.33 -10.08
N GLY A 261 12.54 6.60 -11.37
CA GLY A 261 12.02 7.90 -11.80
C GLY A 261 12.94 9.03 -11.34
N GLY A 262 12.35 10.18 -11.06
CA GLY A 262 13.04 11.28 -10.36
C GLY A 262 12.84 11.23 -8.85
N LEU A 263 12.38 10.10 -8.30
CA LEU A 263 12.01 9.96 -6.89
C LEU A 263 13.18 9.54 -6.01
N VAL A 264 13.80 8.41 -6.37
CA VAL A 264 14.89 7.80 -5.58
C VAL A 264 16.03 7.41 -6.50
N GLY A 265 17.26 7.68 -6.06
CA GLY A 265 18.49 7.19 -6.69
C GLY A 265 19.19 6.19 -5.77
N VAL A 266 19.73 5.12 -6.35
CA VAL A 266 20.54 4.15 -5.59
C VAL A 266 21.87 4.00 -6.31
N GLU A 267 22.96 4.49 -5.70
CA GLU A 267 24.32 4.44 -6.25
C GLU A 267 25.14 3.35 -5.57
N VAL A 268 25.97 2.65 -6.33
CA VAL A 268 26.98 1.75 -5.78
C VAL A 268 28.22 2.59 -5.42
N LEU A 269 28.51 2.75 -4.11
CA LEU A 269 29.70 3.48 -3.64
C LEU A 269 30.94 2.60 -3.67
N SER A 270 30.82 1.35 -3.23
CA SER A 270 31.93 0.42 -3.22
C SER A 270 31.41 -1.01 -3.29
N SER A 271 32.27 -1.92 -3.76
CA SER A 271 32.03 -3.35 -3.79
C SER A 271 33.29 -4.07 -3.37
N HIS A 272 33.20 -5.34 -3.04
CA HIS A 272 34.37 -6.16 -2.68
C HIS A 272 35.36 -6.17 -3.86
N GLU A 273 36.57 -5.67 -3.62
CA GLU A 273 37.65 -5.58 -4.63
C GLU A 273 37.25 -4.86 -5.92
N GLY A 274 36.25 -3.96 -5.87
CA GLY A 274 35.78 -3.25 -7.05
C GLY A 274 34.98 -4.14 -8.04
N SER A 275 34.61 -5.34 -7.62
CA SER A 275 33.86 -6.29 -8.46
C SER A 275 32.45 -5.77 -8.80
N ARG A 276 31.88 -6.31 -9.86
CA ARG A 276 30.51 -5.94 -10.23
C ARG A 276 29.48 -6.68 -9.36
N ILE A 277 28.48 -5.94 -8.92
CA ILE A 277 27.38 -6.42 -8.08
C ILE A 277 26.19 -6.78 -8.98
N GLY A 278 25.58 -7.96 -8.76
CA GLY A 278 24.38 -8.40 -9.44
C GLY A 278 23.12 -8.00 -8.67
N ILE A 279 22.24 -7.22 -9.29
CA ILE A 279 21.02 -6.69 -8.68
C ILE A 279 19.82 -7.01 -9.58
N ALA A 280 18.71 -7.45 -8.97
CA ALA A 280 17.40 -7.50 -9.62
C ALA A 280 16.50 -6.44 -8.98
N SER A 281 15.85 -5.63 -9.80
CA SER A 281 14.80 -4.72 -9.32
C SER A 281 13.43 -5.31 -9.58
N PHE A 282 12.47 -5.01 -8.71
CA PHE A 282 11.06 -5.39 -8.84
C PHE A 282 10.24 -4.12 -8.63
N THR A 283 9.68 -3.59 -9.71
CA THR A 283 9.04 -2.26 -9.71
C THR A 283 7.77 -2.25 -10.55
N PRO A 284 6.87 -1.29 -10.29
CA PRO A 284 5.84 -0.98 -11.29
C PRO A 284 6.48 -0.61 -12.63
N GLU A 285 5.82 -0.93 -13.74
CA GLU A 285 6.31 -0.64 -15.09
C GLU A 285 6.68 0.83 -15.30
N SER A 286 5.95 1.72 -14.66
CA SER A 286 6.19 3.18 -14.72
C SER A 286 7.47 3.61 -14.02
N LEU A 287 8.02 2.75 -13.15
CA LEU A 287 9.24 3.01 -12.35
C LEU A 287 10.38 2.04 -12.67
N GLU A 288 10.34 1.38 -13.83
CA GLU A 288 11.47 0.55 -14.24
C GLU A 288 12.77 1.39 -14.12
N PRO A 289 13.79 0.89 -13.39
CA PRO A 289 14.92 1.75 -13.06
C PRO A 289 15.76 2.11 -14.27
N HIS A 290 16.14 3.38 -14.37
CA HIS A 290 17.06 3.85 -15.38
C HIS A 290 18.49 3.76 -14.84
N ARG A 291 19.36 2.97 -15.49
CA ARG A 291 20.78 2.85 -15.10
C ARG A 291 21.56 4.03 -15.65
N THR A 292 22.42 4.64 -14.81
CA THR A 292 23.29 5.75 -15.17
C THR A 292 24.56 5.76 -14.32
N LYS A 293 25.36 6.83 -14.44
CA LYS A 293 26.44 7.13 -13.49
C LYS A 293 25.99 8.25 -12.55
N UNK A 294 26.23 8.25 -11.27
CA UNK A 294 25.98 8.98 -10.51
C UNK A 294 26.07 10.10 -10.85
N ARG A 295 27.33 10.69 -11.39
CA ARG A 295 27.67 12.05 -11.87
C ARG A 295 26.68 12.64 -12.90
N ARG A 296 25.91 11.81 -13.59
CA ARG A 296 24.89 12.23 -14.58
C ARG A 296 23.46 12.20 -14.03
N ALA A 297 23.28 11.69 -12.81
CA ALA A 297 21.94 11.46 -12.27
C ALA A 297 21.13 12.75 -12.13
N ALA A 298 21.74 13.81 -11.57
CA ALA A 298 21.08 15.09 -11.38
C ALA A 298 20.62 15.70 -12.71
N GLU A 299 21.49 15.70 -13.72
CA GLU A 299 21.18 16.18 -15.07
C GLU A 299 20.02 15.39 -15.70
N LEU A 300 20.05 14.07 -15.56
CA LEU A 300 18.99 13.21 -16.10
C LEU A 300 17.65 13.49 -15.42
N ILE A 301 17.65 13.64 -14.12
CA ILE A 301 16.43 13.94 -13.36
C ILE A 301 15.89 15.31 -13.79
N GLU A 302 16.78 16.31 -13.91
CA GLU A 302 16.39 17.66 -14.31
C GLU A 302 15.77 17.69 -15.72
N ARG A 303 16.42 17.05 -16.69
CA ARG A 303 16.00 17.11 -18.10
C ARG A 303 14.87 16.18 -18.48
N HIS A 304 14.72 15.05 -17.77
CA HIS A 304 13.87 13.95 -18.23
C HIS A 304 12.70 13.59 -17.30
N SER A 305 12.46 14.34 -16.20
CA SER A 305 11.29 14.16 -15.35
C SER A 305 9.99 14.43 -16.12
N GLY A 306 9.03 13.52 -16.03
CA GLY A 306 7.78 13.56 -16.76
C GLY A 306 7.88 13.06 -18.20
N GLY A 307 9.08 12.66 -18.63
CA GLY A 307 9.34 12.07 -19.94
C GLY A 307 9.92 10.67 -19.82
N LEU A 308 11.23 10.50 -20.08
CA LEU A 308 11.94 9.23 -19.89
C LEU A 308 11.78 8.72 -18.43
N LEU A 309 11.92 9.62 -17.47
CA LEU A 309 11.61 9.35 -16.07
C LEU A 309 10.13 9.70 -15.86
N LYS A 310 9.24 8.71 -16.07
CA LYS A 310 7.77 8.91 -16.14
C LYS A 310 7.17 9.55 -14.89
N ILE A 311 7.84 9.42 -13.74
CA ILE A 311 7.42 9.96 -12.43
C ILE A 311 8.64 10.65 -11.81
N PRO A 312 8.49 11.83 -11.20
CA PRO A 312 7.28 12.64 -11.08
C PRO A 312 6.95 13.40 -12.38
N CYS A 313 5.71 13.85 -12.51
CA CYS A 313 5.34 14.81 -13.54
C CYS A 313 5.97 16.18 -13.19
N ARG A 314 5.93 17.14 -14.13
CA ARG A 314 6.51 18.46 -13.93
C ARG A 314 5.98 19.18 -12.67
N GLY A 315 4.67 19.12 -12.43
CA GLY A 315 4.07 19.76 -11.25
C GLY A 315 4.56 19.14 -9.94
N CYS A 316 4.60 17.82 -9.85
CA CYS A 316 5.12 17.11 -8.67
C CYS A 316 6.62 17.35 -8.51
N ARG A 317 7.34 17.48 -9.61
CA ARG A 317 8.77 17.78 -9.59
C ARG A 317 9.04 19.12 -8.87
N MET A 318 8.27 20.16 -9.19
CA MET A 318 8.40 21.47 -8.53
C MET A 318 8.20 21.37 -7.01
N VAL A 319 7.24 20.52 -6.57
CA VAL A 319 7.03 20.28 -5.13
C VAL A 319 8.24 19.58 -4.51
N LEU A 320 8.75 18.55 -5.18
CA LEU A 320 9.89 17.76 -4.68
C LEU A 320 11.20 18.57 -4.66
N ASP A 321 11.39 19.50 -5.61
CA ASP A 321 12.57 20.38 -5.65
C ASP A 321 12.63 21.32 -4.44
N GLY A 322 11.49 21.62 -3.83
CA GLY A 322 11.42 22.39 -2.58
C GLY A 322 11.75 21.58 -1.33
N ILE A 323 11.98 20.26 -1.47
CA ILE A 323 12.24 19.37 -0.33
C ILE A 323 13.72 18.95 -0.34
N PRO A 324 14.48 19.23 0.73
CA PRO A 324 15.87 18.79 0.79
C PRO A 324 16.02 17.28 0.60
N ARG A 325 16.96 16.87 -0.20
CA ARG A 325 17.31 15.46 -0.38
C ARG A 325 18.39 15.04 0.62
N THR A 326 18.35 13.78 0.99
CA THR A 326 19.36 13.17 1.86
C THR A 326 20.00 12.00 1.13
N GLN A 327 21.28 11.80 1.39
CA GLN A 327 22.00 10.64 0.89
C GLN A 327 22.38 9.76 2.08
N THR A 328 21.76 8.60 2.17
CA THR A 328 21.96 7.66 3.27
C THR A 328 22.74 6.44 2.79
N LYS A 329 23.85 6.15 3.47
CA LYS A 329 24.67 4.97 3.15
C LYS A 329 24.07 3.71 3.74
N VAL A 330 24.11 2.62 2.97
CA VAL A 330 23.59 1.32 3.38
C VAL A 330 24.50 0.22 2.84
N ARG A 331 24.78 -0.79 3.66
CA ARG A 331 25.53 -1.98 3.23
C ARG A 331 24.52 -3.09 2.92
N LEU A 332 24.71 -3.74 1.77
CA LEU A 332 23.88 -4.87 1.35
C LEU A 332 24.78 -6.03 0.94
N SER A 333 24.32 -7.24 1.24
CA SER A 333 24.97 -8.50 0.89
C SER A 333 24.03 -9.38 0.06
N LYS A 334 24.55 -10.39 -0.61
CA LYS A 334 23.75 -11.39 -1.35
C LYS A 334 22.64 -11.92 -0.45
N GLY A 335 21.42 -12.02 -1.00
CA GLY A 335 20.26 -12.50 -0.28
C GLY A 335 19.51 -11.43 0.52
N GLN A 336 19.81 -10.15 0.28
CA GLN A 336 19.09 -9.04 0.92
C GLN A 336 18.35 -8.19 -0.10
N ASP A 337 17.19 -7.68 0.32
CA ASP A 337 16.41 -6.68 -0.41
C ASP A 337 16.58 -5.31 0.24
N LEU A 338 16.73 -4.28 -0.60
CA LEU A 338 16.52 -2.89 -0.21
C LEU A 338 15.12 -2.49 -0.67
N VAL A 339 14.21 -2.34 0.29
CA VAL A 339 12.81 -1.98 0.02
C VAL A 339 12.69 -0.46 -0.06
N LEU A 340 12.15 0.04 -1.17
CA LEU A 340 11.92 1.45 -1.46
C LEU A 340 10.41 1.70 -1.46
N PRO A 341 9.81 2.13 -0.34
CA PRO A 341 8.34 2.22 -0.22
C PRO A 341 7.70 3.02 -1.34
N GLY A 342 6.69 2.44 -1.98
CA GLY A 342 6.00 3.03 -3.12
C GLY A 342 6.74 2.88 -4.45
N CYS A 343 8.04 2.50 -4.42
CA CYS A 343 8.84 2.35 -5.64
C CYS A 343 9.15 0.88 -5.99
N GLY A 344 8.98 -0.04 -5.04
CA GLY A 344 9.36 -1.44 -5.20
C GLY A 344 10.58 -1.79 -4.36
N TRP A 345 11.44 -2.67 -4.86
CA TRP A 345 12.67 -3.03 -4.14
C TRP A 345 13.75 -3.49 -5.11
N ILE A 346 14.99 -3.53 -4.61
CA ILE A 346 16.10 -4.20 -5.30
C ILE A 346 16.58 -5.37 -4.44
N SER A 347 16.89 -6.50 -5.09
CA SER A 347 17.44 -7.71 -4.48
C SER A 347 18.89 -7.87 -4.91
N LEU A 348 19.79 -8.10 -3.97
CA LEU A 348 21.17 -8.45 -4.29
C LEU A 348 21.28 -9.97 -4.48
N PHE A 349 21.53 -10.42 -5.70
CA PHE A 349 21.69 -11.84 -5.97
C PHE A 349 23.18 -12.24 -6.12
N ARG A 350 24.08 -11.26 -6.34
CA ARG A 350 25.52 -11.52 -6.44
C ARG A 350 26.34 -10.37 -5.86
N GLY A 351 27.31 -10.73 -5.01
CA GLY A 351 28.25 -9.79 -4.43
C GLY A 351 27.74 -9.11 -3.16
N GLU A 352 28.51 -8.13 -2.69
CA GLU A 352 28.16 -7.26 -1.58
C GLU A 352 28.74 -5.86 -1.83
N GLY A 353 28.20 -4.87 -1.18
CA GLY A 353 28.70 -3.51 -1.35
C GLY A 353 28.02 -2.48 -0.47
N THR A 354 28.56 -1.27 -0.53
CA THR A 354 27.97 -0.10 0.11
C THR A 354 27.26 0.72 -0.97
N PHE A 355 26.05 1.09 -0.67
CA PHE A 355 25.20 1.87 -1.55
C PHE A 355 24.87 3.22 -0.91
N ALA A 356 24.60 4.21 -1.73
CA ALA A 356 24.00 5.47 -1.29
C ALA A 356 22.57 5.52 -1.83
N VAL A 357 21.60 5.70 -0.93
CA VAL A 357 20.20 5.97 -1.30
C VAL A 357 20.00 7.48 -1.24
N ASP A 358 19.78 8.09 -2.40
CA ASP A 358 19.49 9.52 -2.54
C ASP A 358 17.99 9.71 -2.71
N ALA A 359 17.34 10.41 -1.77
CA ALA A 359 15.89 10.58 -1.76
C ALA A 359 15.48 11.82 -0.96
N PRO A 360 14.23 12.33 -1.13
CA PRO A 360 13.74 13.42 -0.26
C PRO A 360 13.87 13.06 1.22
N GLY A 361 14.15 14.05 2.08
CA GLY A 361 14.47 13.84 3.50
C GLY A 361 13.40 13.11 4.32
N PHE A 362 12.16 13.08 3.86
CA PHE A 362 11.09 12.32 4.52
C PHE A 362 11.09 10.83 4.14
N PHE A 363 11.85 10.44 3.11
CA PHE A 363 11.80 9.08 2.57
C PHE A 363 12.60 8.11 3.42
N GLY A 364 11.94 7.06 3.91
CA GLY A 364 12.59 5.95 4.59
C GLY A 364 12.69 4.73 3.69
N PHE A 365 13.70 3.90 3.90
CA PHE A 365 13.85 2.61 3.24
C PHE A 365 14.14 1.54 4.27
N ARG A 366 14.06 0.27 3.88
CA ARG A 366 14.30 -0.84 4.80
C ARG A 366 15.11 -1.93 4.11
N ILE A 367 15.85 -2.70 4.91
CA ILE A 367 16.53 -3.91 4.47
C ILE A 367 15.75 -5.11 5.03
N ARG A 368 15.59 -6.14 4.21
CA ARG A 368 15.01 -7.41 4.66
C ARG A 368 15.73 -8.57 3.97
N ALA A 369 15.48 -9.79 4.42
CA ALA A 369 15.86 -10.99 3.66
C ALA A 369 15.19 -10.94 2.29
N ALA A 370 15.88 -11.40 1.25
CA ALA A 370 15.35 -11.33 -0.12
C ALA A 370 14.06 -12.15 -0.25
N LEU A 371 13.02 -11.49 -0.76
CA LEU A 371 11.73 -12.14 -1.02
C LEU A 371 11.84 -13.11 -2.21
N ILE A 372 12.57 -12.68 -3.25
CA ILE A 372 12.76 -13.46 -4.49
C ILE A 372 14.26 -13.56 -4.75
N GLY A 373 14.74 -14.78 -5.00
CA GLY A 373 16.17 -14.98 -5.21
C GLY A 373 16.87 -15.55 -4.00
N GLY A 374 18.07 -15.85 -4.13
CA GLY A 374 18.92 -16.70 -3.33
C GLY A 374 19.60 -17.57 -4.34
N ASP A 375 19.30 -18.83 -4.38
CA ASP A 375 19.92 -19.77 -5.33
C ASP A 375 19.20 -19.81 -6.69
N ASP A 376 17.96 -19.30 -6.76
CA ASP A 376 17.13 -19.30 -7.98
C ASP A 376 17.45 -18.17 -8.98
N ALA A 377 18.32 -17.24 -8.61
CA ALA A 377 18.59 -16.04 -9.43
C ALA A 377 19.81 -16.17 -10.36
N ASP A 378 20.60 -17.26 -10.21
CA ASP A 378 21.85 -17.44 -10.96
C ASP A 378 21.67 -18.09 -12.35
N GLU A 379 20.46 -18.57 -12.68
CA GLU A 379 20.18 -19.24 -13.96
C GLU A 379 19.14 -18.49 -14.80
N GLY A 380 19.55 -17.39 -15.46
CA GLY A 380 18.68 -16.68 -16.38
C GLY A 380 19.39 -15.67 -17.24
#